data_3a81eff6ef72f4dd2b49c8b1f847bff3
#
_entry.id   3a81eff6ef72f4dd2b49c8b1f847bff3
#
_cell.length_a   1.000
_cell.length_b   1.000
_cell.length_c   1.000
_cell.angle_alpha   90.00
_cell.angle_beta   90.00
_cell.angle_gamma   90.00
#
_symmetry.space_group_name_H-M   'P 1'
#
loop_
_entity.id
_entity.type
_entity.pdbx_description
1 polymer ?
#
loop_
_entity_poly.entity_id
_entity_poly.type
_entity_poly.pdbx_seq_one_letter_code
_entity_poly.pdbx_strand_id
1 'polypeptide(L)'
;MNPEILQQDAKLAELVRRLVESYRPDRLYLFGSRGRQEAKPDSDYDLLMVLAELDAPAYRIAQHAHRLVWGLEISADILVWSRDEFDRRVEVKASLPATILREGMLLHAA
;
A
#
# COMPACT_ATOMS: atom_id res chain seq x y z
N MET A 1 -7.65 9.70 -11.85
CA MET A 1 -7.81 10.75 -10.81
C MET A 1 -7.04 10.36 -9.57
N ASN A 2 -6.19 11.24 -9.06
CA ASN A 2 -5.42 10.96 -7.86
C ASN A 2 -6.27 11.22 -6.61
N PRO A 3 -6.19 10.34 -5.59
CA PRO A 3 -6.81 10.62 -4.30
C PRO A 3 -6.30 11.93 -3.72
N GLU A 4 -7.16 12.59 -2.96
CA GLU A 4 -6.82 13.87 -2.35
C GLU A 4 -5.55 13.79 -1.48
N ILE A 5 -5.37 12.68 -0.75
CA ILE A 5 -4.18 12.51 0.10
C ILE A 5 -2.88 12.63 -0.69
N LEU A 6 -2.86 12.18 -1.94
CA LEU A 6 -1.66 12.26 -2.78
C LEU A 6 -1.39 13.68 -3.25
N GLN A 7 -2.41 14.54 -3.29
CA GLN A 7 -2.23 15.94 -3.61
C GLN A 7 -1.69 16.72 -2.42
N GLN A 8 -1.91 16.25 -1.21
CA GLN A 8 -1.53 16.92 0.02
C GLN A 8 -0.22 16.40 0.61
N ASP A 9 0.19 15.19 0.24
CA ASP A 9 1.38 14.52 0.80
C ASP A 9 2.35 14.17 -0.32
N ALA A 10 3.29 15.06 -0.57
CA ALA A 10 4.25 14.91 -1.67
C ALA A 10 5.16 13.70 -1.50
N LYS A 11 5.52 13.35 -0.27
CA LYS A 11 6.40 12.19 -0.02
C LYS A 11 5.66 10.89 -0.30
N LEU A 12 4.42 10.79 0.14
CA LEU A 12 3.58 9.63 -0.17
C LEU A 12 3.34 9.52 -1.66
N ALA A 13 3.05 10.63 -2.33
CA ALA A 13 2.84 10.64 -3.78
C ALA A 13 4.07 10.14 -4.52
N GLU A 14 5.27 10.54 -4.09
CA GLU A 14 6.51 10.07 -4.71
C GLU A 14 6.71 8.57 -4.48
N LEU A 15 6.43 8.06 -3.28
CA LEU A 15 6.54 6.64 -2.99
C LEU A 15 5.57 5.84 -3.86
N VAL A 16 4.31 6.30 -3.96
CA VAL A 16 3.32 5.65 -4.82
C VAL A 16 3.79 5.62 -6.27
N ARG A 17 4.32 6.74 -6.78
CA ARG A 17 4.86 6.80 -8.13
C ARG A 17 5.95 5.75 -8.36
N ARG A 18 6.89 5.63 -7.41
CA ARG A 18 7.98 4.65 -7.49
C ARG A 18 7.46 3.21 -7.50
N LEU A 19 6.49 2.93 -6.62
CA LEU A 19 5.90 1.59 -6.54
C LEU A 19 5.13 1.24 -7.81
N VAL A 20 4.33 2.16 -8.33
CA VAL A 20 3.57 1.95 -9.56
C VAL A 20 4.51 1.73 -10.75
N GLU A 21 5.54 2.55 -10.86
CA GLU A 21 6.50 2.43 -11.95
C GLU A 21 7.27 1.12 -11.92
N SER A 22 7.67 0.68 -10.72
CA SER A 22 8.51 -0.52 -10.56
C SER A 22 7.73 -1.83 -10.62
N TYR A 23 6.52 -1.85 -10.08
CA TYR A 23 5.75 -3.10 -9.90
C TYR A 23 4.47 -3.16 -10.69
N ARG A 24 3.95 -2.02 -11.16
CA ARG A 24 2.67 -1.94 -11.86
C ARG A 24 1.57 -2.70 -11.12
N PRO A 25 1.32 -2.37 -9.84
CA PRO A 25 0.39 -3.14 -9.03
C PRO A 25 -1.03 -3.04 -9.56
N ASP A 26 -1.80 -4.09 -9.30
CA ASP A 26 -3.22 -4.10 -9.59
C ASP A 26 -3.94 -3.06 -8.73
N ARG A 27 -3.57 -3.00 -7.45
CA ARG A 27 -4.11 -2.03 -6.48
C ARG A 27 -3.05 -1.68 -5.45
N LEU A 28 -3.16 -0.49 -4.87
CA LEU A 28 -2.29 -0.04 -3.80
C LEU A 28 -3.15 0.68 -2.76
N TYR A 29 -3.10 0.25 -1.52
CA TYR A 29 -3.89 0.79 -0.43
C TYR A 29 -3.00 1.41 0.65
N LEU A 30 -3.51 2.49 1.27
CA LEU A 30 -2.97 3.02 2.52
C LEU A 30 -3.89 2.56 3.64
N PHE A 31 -3.34 2.01 4.72
CA PHE A 31 -4.15 1.55 5.84
C PHE A 31 -3.50 1.97 7.17
N GLY A 32 -3.95 1.38 8.28
CA GLY A 32 -3.47 1.78 9.59
C GLY A 32 -3.96 3.17 9.96
N SER A 33 -3.23 3.87 10.84
CA SER A 33 -3.64 5.18 11.32
C SER A 33 -3.76 6.21 10.21
N ARG A 34 -2.87 6.20 9.22
CA ARG A 34 -2.97 7.14 8.11
C ARG A 34 -4.15 6.82 7.20
N GLY A 35 -4.46 5.54 7.00
CA GLY A 35 -5.63 5.14 6.24
C GLY A 35 -6.93 5.57 6.89
N ARG A 36 -6.97 5.61 8.23
CA ARG A 36 -8.12 6.08 9.00
C ARG A 36 -8.12 7.58 9.24
N GLN A 37 -7.10 8.30 8.75
CA GLN A 37 -6.94 9.75 8.94
C GLN A 37 -6.77 10.13 10.42
N GLU A 38 -6.16 9.24 11.20
CA GLU A 38 -5.88 9.43 12.63
C GLU A 38 -4.40 9.63 12.90
N ALA A 39 -3.59 9.77 11.85
CA ALA A 39 -2.15 9.79 11.96
C ALA A 39 -1.65 11.10 12.55
N LYS A 40 -0.57 10.99 13.31
CA LYS A 40 0.25 12.12 13.72
C LYS A 40 1.34 12.35 12.67
N PRO A 41 2.03 13.51 12.69
CA PRO A 41 3.06 13.78 11.67
C PRO A 41 4.16 12.73 11.58
N ASP A 42 4.48 12.03 12.69
CA ASP A 42 5.51 11.01 12.75
C ASP A 42 5.00 9.59 12.58
N SER A 43 3.71 9.41 12.26
CA SER A 43 3.12 8.08 12.06
C SER A 43 3.70 7.41 10.82
N ASP A 44 3.89 6.09 10.90
CA ASP A 44 4.34 5.29 9.77
C ASP A 44 3.26 5.22 8.68
N TYR A 45 3.70 5.05 7.45
CA TYR A 45 2.82 4.76 6.33
C TYR A 45 2.69 3.25 6.19
N ASP A 46 1.49 2.73 6.33
CA ASP A 46 1.20 1.32 6.12
C ASP A 46 0.58 1.12 4.74
N LEU A 47 1.31 0.47 3.86
CA LEU A 47 0.89 0.27 2.47
C LEU A 47 0.70 -1.22 2.19
N LEU A 48 -0.35 -1.53 1.44
CA LEU A 48 -0.54 -2.87 0.91
C LEU A 48 -0.59 -2.80 -0.61
N MET A 49 0.33 -3.53 -1.22
CA MET A 49 0.43 -3.62 -2.67
C MET A 49 -0.14 -4.95 -3.13
N VAL A 50 -1.17 -4.89 -3.97
CA VAL A 50 -1.80 -6.08 -4.54
C VAL A 50 -1.28 -6.25 -5.96
N LEU A 51 -0.58 -7.36 -6.20
CA LEU A 51 -0.03 -7.69 -7.51
C LEU A 51 -0.89 -8.77 -8.18
N ALA A 52 -1.06 -8.68 -9.49
CA ALA A 52 -1.80 -9.69 -10.23
C ALA A 52 -1.23 -11.08 -10.00
N GLU A 53 0.11 -11.19 -10.03
CA GLU A 53 0.82 -12.44 -9.79
C GLU A 53 2.10 -12.15 -9.01
N LEU A 54 2.57 -13.12 -8.22
CA LEU A 54 3.84 -13.02 -7.52
C LEU A 54 4.87 -13.91 -8.22
N ASP A 55 5.98 -13.34 -8.63
CA ASP A 55 7.09 -14.07 -9.23
C ASP A 55 8.16 -14.46 -8.20
N ALA A 56 7.91 -14.16 -6.93
CA ALA A 56 8.78 -14.47 -5.80
C ALA A 56 7.91 -14.49 -4.55
N PRO A 57 8.43 -15.02 -3.41
CA PRO A 57 7.69 -14.94 -2.15
C PRO A 57 7.35 -13.49 -1.80
N ALA A 58 6.14 -13.27 -1.27
CA ALA A 58 5.65 -11.93 -0.95
C ALA A 58 6.62 -11.14 -0.09
N TYR A 59 7.22 -11.78 0.93
CA TYR A 59 8.15 -11.08 1.83
C TYR A 59 9.38 -10.57 1.08
N ARG A 60 9.82 -11.29 0.06
CA ARG A 60 10.99 -10.88 -0.72
C ARG A 60 10.66 -9.69 -1.60
N ILE A 61 9.48 -9.70 -2.22
CA ILE A 61 9.02 -8.56 -3.01
C ILE A 61 8.88 -7.33 -2.10
N ALA A 62 8.33 -7.52 -0.90
CA ALA A 62 8.19 -6.44 0.07
C ALA A 62 9.54 -5.84 0.48
N GLN A 63 10.55 -6.68 0.68
CA GLN A 63 11.91 -6.21 1.00
C GLN A 63 12.48 -5.35 -0.12
N HIS A 64 12.31 -5.78 -1.37
CA HIS A 64 12.75 -4.99 -2.52
C HIS A 64 11.99 -3.69 -2.64
N ALA A 65 10.67 -3.74 -2.46
CA ALA A 65 9.83 -2.55 -2.54
C ALA A 65 10.21 -1.52 -1.47
N HIS A 66 10.59 -1.98 -0.28
CA HIS A 66 10.98 -1.10 0.81
C HIS A 66 12.19 -0.23 0.44
N ARG A 67 13.05 -0.67 -0.48
CA ARG A 67 14.19 0.14 -0.93
C ARG A 67 13.74 1.42 -1.63
N LEU A 68 12.52 1.46 -2.15
CA LEU A 68 11.99 2.63 -2.82
C LEU A 68 11.60 3.75 -1.85
N VAL A 69 11.60 3.45 -0.54
CA VAL A 69 11.37 4.48 0.50
C VAL A 69 12.62 5.35 0.69
N TRP A 70 13.77 4.88 0.23
CA TRP A 70 15.05 5.55 0.43
C TRP A 70 15.00 7.02 -0.03
N GLY A 71 15.51 7.89 0.84
CA GLY A 71 15.62 9.31 0.53
C GLY A 71 14.37 10.13 0.74
N LEU A 72 13.23 9.49 1.09
CA LEU A 72 11.98 10.21 1.29
C LEU A 72 11.80 10.74 2.71
N GLU A 73 12.68 10.34 3.64
CA GLU A 73 12.62 10.78 5.04
C GLU A 73 11.29 10.44 5.71
N ILE A 74 10.74 9.27 5.37
CA ILE A 74 9.52 8.73 5.99
C ILE A 74 9.77 7.30 6.41
N SER A 75 8.95 6.81 7.32
CA SER A 75 8.92 5.40 7.69
C SER A 75 7.69 4.76 7.06
N ALA A 76 7.89 3.66 6.36
CA ALA A 76 6.81 2.97 5.67
C ALA A 76 6.98 1.47 5.77
N ASP A 77 5.88 0.78 6.04
CA ASP A 77 5.79 -0.67 5.96
C ASP A 77 5.03 -1.04 4.70
N ILE A 78 5.58 -1.95 3.91
CA ILE A 78 4.96 -2.34 2.65
C ILE A 78 4.67 -3.84 2.72
N LEU A 79 3.38 -4.19 2.65
CA LEU A 79 2.93 -5.57 2.55
C LEU A 79 2.58 -5.86 1.10
N VAL A 80 2.78 -7.11 0.69
CA VAL A 80 2.53 -7.55 -0.68
C VAL A 80 1.61 -8.77 -0.64
N TRP A 81 0.53 -8.72 -1.41
CA TRP A 81 -0.41 -9.83 -1.56
C TRP A 81 -0.69 -10.05 -3.04
N SER A 82 -0.93 -11.30 -3.44
CA SER A 82 -1.46 -11.55 -4.78
C SER A 82 -2.93 -11.14 -4.82
N ARG A 83 -3.41 -10.80 -6.00
CA ARG A 83 -4.83 -10.46 -6.20
C ARG A 83 -5.74 -11.60 -5.76
N ASP A 84 -5.40 -12.84 -6.13
CA ASP A 84 -6.21 -13.98 -5.78
C ASP A 84 -6.31 -14.17 -4.27
N GLU A 85 -5.19 -14.05 -3.57
CA GLU A 85 -5.19 -14.19 -2.11
C GLU A 85 -5.97 -13.06 -1.45
N PHE A 86 -5.79 -11.84 -1.92
CA PHE A 86 -6.52 -10.68 -1.39
C PHE A 86 -8.03 -10.87 -1.56
N ASP A 87 -8.46 -11.19 -2.78
CA ASP A 87 -9.89 -11.30 -3.09
C ASP A 87 -10.54 -12.47 -2.35
N ARG A 88 -9.80 -13.55 -2.16
CA ARG A 88 -10.29 -14.71 -1.41
C ARG A 88 -10.48 -14.39 0.08
N ARG A 89 -9.58 -13.60 0.65
CA ARG A 89 -9.62 -13.26 2.07
C ARG A 89 -10.59 -12.13 2.40
N VAL A 90 -10.96 -11.32 1.42
CA VAL A 90 -11.82 -10.16 1.66
C VAL A 90 -13.18 -10.54 2.22
N GLU A 91 -13.64 -11.76 1.96
CA GLU A 91 -14.93 -12.24 2.48
C GLU A 91 -14.88 -12.65 3.96
N VAL A 92 -13.68 -12.77 4.53
CA VAL A 92 -13.52 -13.06 5.94
C VAL A 92 -13.43 -11.74 6.69
N LYS A 93 -14.45 -11.43 7.49
CA LYS A 93 -14.58 -10.10 8.13
C LYS A 93 -13.39 -9.70 8.98
N ALA A 94 -12.74 -10.65 9.64
CA ALA A 94 -11.60 -10.37 10.51
C ALA A 94 -10.28 -10.33 9.75
N SER A 95 -10.28 -10.55 8.43
CA SER A 95 -9.04 -10.55 7.65
C SER A 95 -8.50 -9.15 7.43
N LEU A 96 -7.20 -9.07 7.14
CA LEU A 96 -6.57 -7.81 6.77
C LEU A 96 -7.19 -7.20 5.51
N PRO A 97 -7.41 -7.94 4.41
CA PRO A 97 -8.10 -7.37 3.26
C PRO A 97 -9.45 -6.75 3.57
N ALA A 98 -10.29 -7.44 4.36
CA ALA A 98 -11.60 -6.89 4.73
C ALA A 98 -11.44 -5.60 5.55
N THR A 99 -10.50 -5.57 6.48
CA THR A 99 -10.23 -4.38 7.30
C THR A 99 -9.77 -3.22 6.43
N ILE A 100 -8.89 -3.48 5.46
CA ILE A 100 -8.38 -2.45 4.57
C ILE A 100 -9.50 -1.85 3.72
N LEU A 101 -10.43 -2.69 3.22
CA LEU A 101 -11.55 -2.17 2.44
C LEU A 101 -12.49 -1.31 3.28
N ARG A 102 -12.64 -1.60 4.58
CA ARG A 102 -13.49 -0.80 5.45
C ARG A 102 -12.82 0.50 5.90
N GLU A 103 -11.54 0.47 6.19
CA GLU A 103 -10.86 1.54 6.91
C GLU A 103 -9.73 2.21 6.12
N GLY A 104 -9.24 1.58 5.07
CA GLY A 104 -8.12 2.09 4.31
C GLY A 104 -8.55 2.99 3.15
N MET A 105 -7.55 3.43 2.41
CA MET A 105 -7.75 4.26 1.23
C MET A 105 -7.10 3.59 0.02
N LEU A 106 -7.83 3.55 -1.10
CA LEU A 106 -7.25 3.12 -2.37
C LEU A 106 -6.42 4.27 -2.93
N LEU A 107 -5.13 4.05 -3.12
CA LEU A 107 -4.21 5.04 -3.67
C LEU A 107 -4.02 4.89 -5.17
N HIS A 108 -4.14 3.67 -5.68
CA HIS A 108 -3.93 3.38 -7.10
C HIS A 108 -4.69 2.12 -7.48
N ALA A 109 -5.25 2.13 -8.68
CA ALA A 109 -5.83 0.94 -9.32
C ALA A 109 -5.43 0.94 -10.80
N ALA A 110 -5.01 -0.22 -11.26
CA ALA A 110 -4.63 -0.39 -12.68
C ALA A 110 -5.85 -0.33 -13.58
#